data_cc2d908800878e9ec2a6c63d8bf331c0
#
_entry.id   cc2d908800878e9ec2a6c63d8bf331c0
#
_cell.length_a   1.000
_cell.length_b   1.000
_cell.length_c   1.000
_cell.angle_alpha   90.00
_cell.angle_beta   90.00
_cell.angle_gamma   90.00
#
_symmetry.space_group_name_H-M   'P 1'
#
loop_
_entity.id
_entity.type
_entity.pdbx_description
1 polymer ?
#
loop_
_entity_poly.entity_id
_entity_poly.type
_entity_poly.pdbx_seq_one_letter_code
_entity_poly.pdbx_strand_id
1 'polypeptide(L)'
;QIGLPVENPWHSNIRAGGFDFFSDGDSAAISTWNGDVWIVKGLKGDWKQVQWRRFATGLFETLGLKIVDDVIYVHGRDQLTRLHDQNNDGEADWYECFNNDVLITKNFHEFAFSLQTDKKGNFYITKGAPVLGGGRGFDKILPHNGTVMRISKDGKNLEVLATGIRAPGGLGVGPNGEITTGENEGTWQPCCKLNYFTGKNKFLGVEDAAHHLKGQKLHEPLCYFPMRIDNSGGGQVWAPKNSKWGLKSN
;
A
#
# COMPACT_ATOMS: atom_id res chain seq x y z
N GLN A 1 16.32 17.34 -2.12
CA GLN A 1 14.95 17.02 -2.53
C GLN A 1 14.96 16.64 -4.00
N ILE A 2 14.32 15.53 -4.35
CA ILE A 2 14.14 15.08 -5.75
C ILE A 2 12.90 15.77 -6.28
N GLY A 3 13.02 16.47 -7.44
CA GLY A 3 11.88 17.04 -8.15
C GLY A 3 11.06 15.95 -8.84
N LEU A 4 9.74 16.02 -8.71
CA LEU A 4 8.83 15.15 -9.48
C LEU A 4 8.65 15.69 -10.90
N PRO A 5 8.38 14.81 -11.90
CA PRO A 5 8.22 15.21 -13.30
C PRO A 5 6.82 15.81 -13.55
N VAL A 6 6.51 16.92 -12.86
CA VAL A 6 5.21 17.59 -12.99
C VAL A 6 4.98 18.19 -14.37
N GLU A 7 6.04 18.68 -15.01
CA GLU A 7 6.05 19.06 -16.41
C GLU A 7 6.43 17.85 -17.24
N ASN A 8 5.45 17.26 -17.93
CA ASN A 8 5.66 16.08 -18.76
C ASN A 8 4.82 16.12 -20.04
N PRO A 9 5.24 15.42 -21.12
CA PRO A 9 4.57 15.48 -22.43
C PRO A 9 3.11 15.00 -22.43
N TRP A 10 2.71 14.21 -21.42
CA TRP A 10 1.36 13.66 -21.33
C TRP A 10 0.43 14.51 -20.48
N HIS A 11 0.90 15.63 -19.90
CA HIS A 11 0.17 16.45 -18.95
C HIS A 11 -0.43 15.63 -17.79
N SER A 12 0.24 14.54 -17.44
CA SER A 12 -0.18 13.62 -16.37
C SER A 12 0.11 14.24 -15.00
N ASN A 13 -0.87 14.17 -14.10
CA ASN A 13 -0.68 14.60 -12.72
C ASN A 13 0.13 13.56 -11.94
N ILE A 14 1.16 14.00 -11.23
CA ILE A 14 2.00 13.15 -10.39
C ILE A 14 1.49 13.19 -8.96
N ARG A 15 0.52 12.32 -8.65
CA ARG A 15 0.05 12.07 -7.28
C ARG A 15 0.65 10.76 -6.82
N ALA A 16 1.82 10.84 -6.15
CA ALA A 16 2.57 9.67 -5.74
C ALA A 16 1.75 8.73 -4.83
N GLY A 17 1.74 7.47 -5.17
CA GLY A 17 1.19 6.36 -4.39
C GLY A 17 2.31 5.58 -3.69
N GLY A 18 2.62 4.37 -4.18
CA GLY A 18 3.73 3.55 -3.71
C GLY A 18 5.05 3.87 -4.39
N PHE A 19 6.16 3.53 -3.74
CA PHE A 19 7.49 3.57 -4.34
C PHE A 19 8.38 2.47 -3.79
N ASP A 20 9.38 2.06 -4.58
CA ASP A 20 10.43 1.16 -4.14
C ASP A 20 11.71 1.34 -4.99
N PHE A 21 12.82 0.77 -4.53
CA PHE A 21 14.12 0.89 -5.16
C PHE A 21 14.52 -0.39 -5.89
N PHE A 22 15.17 -0.24 -7.04
CA PHE A 22 15.82 -1.35 -7.73
C PHE A 22 17.09 -1.82 -7.01
N SER A 23 17.55 -3.03 -7.32
CA SER A 23 18.74 -3.62 -6.71
C SER A 23 20.03 -2.84 -7.01
N ASP A 24 20.06 -2.04 -8.08
CA ASP A 24 21.18 -1.18 -8.45
C ASP A 24 21.43 -0.06 -7.43
N GLY A 25 20.45 0.26 -6.59
CA GLY A 25 20.50 1.33 -5.59
C GLY A 25 20.63 2.73 -6.18
N ASP A 26 20.48 2.88 -7.51
CA ASP A 26 20.54 4.14 -8.25
C ASP A 26 19.21 4.50 -8.91
N SER A 27 18.31 3.54 -8.98
CA SER A 27 17.00 3.67 -9.60
C SER A 27 15.88 3.36 -8.61
N ALA A 28 14.73 4.00 -8.82
CA ALA A 28 13.49 3.71 -8.09
C ALA A 28 12.29 3.81 -9.03
N ALA A 29 11.19 3.17 -8.66
CA ALA A 29 9.91 3.34 -9.33
C ALA A 29 8.88 3.95 -8.38
N ILE A 30 7.96 4.75 -8.94
CA ILE A 30 6.85 5.38 -8.24
C ILE A 30 5.57 5.11 -9.01
N SER A 31 4.53 4.60 -8.34
CA SER A 31 3.18 4.56 -8.89
C SER A 31 2.44 5.86 -8.58
N THR A 32 1.43 6.19 -9.38
CA THR A 32 0.60 7.36 -9.17
C THR A 32 -0.86 6.99 -9.08
N TRP A 33 -1.64 7.77 -8.33
CA TRP A 33 -3.10 7.64 -8.30
C TRP A 33 -3.73 7.60 -9.70
N ASN A 34 -3.16 8.37 -10.62
CA ASN A 34 -3.67 8.50 -12.00
C ASN A 34 -3.40 7.26 -12.86
N GLY A 35 -2.71 6.24 -12.32
CA GLY A 35 -2.47 4.98 -12.99
C GLY A 35 -1.20 4.93 -13.83
N ASP A 36 -0.28 5.86 -13.61
CA ASP A 36 1.06 5.82 -14.22
C ASP A 36 2.08 5.18 -13.27
N VAL A 37 3.10 4.58 -13.84
CA VAL A 37 4.34 4.19 -13.14
C VAL A 37 5.50 4.92 -13.77
N TRP A 38 6.30 5.57 -12.94
CA TRP A 38 7.47 6.33 -13.36
C TRP A 38 8.73 5.73 -12.76
N ILE A 39 9.80 5.64 -13.55
CA ILE A 39 11.13 5.26 -13.09
C ILE A 39 12.00 6.51 -13.00
N VAL A 40 12.71 6.65 -11.89
CA VAL A 40 13.76 7.66 -11.70
C VAL A 40 15.11 7.00 -11.67
N LYS A 41 16.11 7.58 -12.31
CA LYS A 41 17.52 7.13 -12.32
C LYS A 41 18.45 8.25 -11.89
N GLY A 42 19.63 7.89 -11.37
CA GLY A 42 20.66 8.84 -10.93
C GLY A 42 20.55 9.22 -9.45
N LEU A 43 19.99 8.36 -8.61
CA LEU A 43 19.79 8.62 -7.18
C LEU A 43 21.09 8.65 -6.37
N LYS A 44 22.16 8.02 -6.88
CA LYS A 44 23.51 8.08 -6.27
C LYS A 44 24.27 9.37 -6.58
N GLY A 45 23.81 10.12 -7.59
CA GLY A 45 24.42 11.35 -8.05
C GLY A 45 23.81 12.63 -7.47
N ASP A 46 23.85 13.69 -8.27
CA ASP A 46 23.19 14.95 -7.94
C ASP A 46 21.67 14.82 -8.19
N TRP A 47 20.90 14.88 -7.13
CA TRP A 47 19.42 14.75 -7.19
C TRP A 47 18.71 15.83 -8.00
N LYS A 48 19.41 16.88 -8.40
CA LYS A 48 18.89 17.89 -9.34
C LYS A 48 18.99 17.45 -10.79
N GLN A 49 19.75 16.39 -11.08
CA GLN A 49 20.01 15.87 -12.42
C GLN A 49 19.39 14.49 -12.63
N VAL A 50 18.52 14.02 -11.76
CA VAL A 50 17.81 12.74 -11.92
C VAL A 50 16.99 12.74 -13.21
N GLN A 51 16.91 11.57 -13.82
CA GLN A 51 16.13 11.38 -15.04
C GLN A 51 14.86 10.60 -14.75
N TRP A 52 13.74 11.12 -15.21
CA TRP A 52 12.44 10.49 -15.10
C TRP A 52 11.98 9.94 -16.43
N ARG A 53 11.43 8.73 -16.41
CA ARG A 53 10.76 8.12 -17.55
C ARG A 53 9.44 7.50 -17.08
N ARG A 54 8.35 7.72 -17.85
CA ARG A 54 7.12 6.97 -17.64
C ARG A 54 7.32 5.55 -18.15
N PHE A 55 7.11 4.57 -17.29
CA PHE A 55 7.31 3.15 -17.56
C PHE A 55 6.01 2.45 -17.94
N ALA A 56 4.89 2.81 -17.28
CA ALA A 56 3.57 2.22 -17.53
C ALA A 56 2.48 3.27 -17.33
N THR A 57 1.31 3.03 -17.91
CA THR A 57 0.13 3.89 -17.79
C THR A 57 -1.15 3.07 -17.90
N GLY A 58 -2.31 3.67 -17.57
CA GLY A 58 -3.63 3.04 -17.73
C GLY A 58 -4.01 2.06 -16.62
N LEU A 59 -3.27 2.06 -15.51
CA LEU A 59 -3.61 1.29 -14.32
C LEU A 59 -4.70 2.01 -13.50
N PHE A 60 -5.38 1.28 -12.59
CA PHE A 60 -6.50 1.83 -11.84
C PHE A 60 -6.12 2.17 -10.39
N GLU A 61 -6.01 3.48 -10.08
CA GLU A 61 -5.77 4.03 -8.73
C GLU A 61 -4.64 3.30 -7.97
N THR A 62 -3.43 3.34 -8.51
CA THR A 62 -2.29 2.57 -8.00
C THR A 62 -1.62 3.28 -6.82
N LEU A 63 -1.94 2.84 -5.60
CA LEU A 63 -1.42 3.39 -4.34
C LEU A 63 -0.37 2.50 -3.65
N GLY A 64 -0.06 1.35 -4.23
CA GLY A 64 0.98 0.45 -3.76
C GLY A 64 1.94 0.04 -4.87
N LEU A 65 3.24 0.02 -4.59
CA LEU A 65 4.27 -0.45 -5.50
C LEU A 65 5.34 -1.21 -4.71
N LYS A 66 5.82 -2.29 -5.28
CA LYS A 66 6.95 -3.07 -4.78
C LYS A 66 7.80 -3.56 -5.94
N ILE A 67 9.11 -3.60 -5.73
CA ILE A 67 10.07 -4.19 -6.67
C ILE A 67 10.58 -5.49 -6.04
N VAL A 68 10.41 -6.60 -6.74
CA VAL A 68 10.89 -7.93 -6.33
C VAL A 68 11.72 -8.50 -7.48
N ASP A 69 12.98 -8.81 -7.21
CA ASP A 69 13.94 -9.29 -8.22
C ASP A 69 13.99 -8.38 -9.47
N ASP A 70 14.01 -7.06 -9.23
CA ASP A 70 13.98 -5.98 -10.22
C ASP A 70 12.76 -5.95 -11.14
N VAL A 71 11.69 -6.67 -10.79
CA VAL A 71 10.40 -6.63 -11.45
C VAL A 71 9.42 -5.77 -10.65
N ILE A 72 8.70 -4.89 -11.33
CA ILE A 72 7.73 -3.97 -10.70
C ILE A 72 6.38 -4.66 -10.53
N TYR A 73 5.89 -4.65 -9.30
CA TYR A 73 4.53 -5.03 -8.92
C TYR A 73 3.78 -3.79 -8.46
N VAL A 74 2.55 -3.61 -8.96
CA VAL A 74 1.72 -2.45 -8.63
C VAL A 74 0.36 -2.92 -8.13
N HIS A 75 -0.02 -2.44 -6.95
CA HIS A 75 -1.33 -2.69 -6.39
C HIS A 75 -2.28 -1.56 -6.74
N GLY A 76 -3.19 -1.86 -7.63
CA GLY A 76 -4.35 -1.04 -7.96
C GLY A 76 -5.55 -1.36 -7.08
N ARG A 77 -6.64 -0.67 -7.32
CA ARG A 77 -7.89 -0.90 -6.59
C ARG A 77 -8.53 -2.25 -6.92
N ASP A 78 -8.26 -2.75 -8.11
CA ASP A 78 -8.83 -3.94 -8.74
C ASP A 78 -7.94 -5.18 -8.64
N GLN A 79 -6.63 -5.01 -8.71
CA GLN A 79 -5.71 -6.14 -8.79
C GLN A 79 -4.27 -5.78 -8.39
N LEU A 80 -3.48 -6.83 -8.16
CA LEU A 80 -2.03 -6.78 -8.15
C LEU A 80 -1.53 -7.12 -9.56
N THR A 81 -0.87 -6.16 -10.20
CA THR A 81 -0.33 -6.27 -11.56
C THR A 81 1.18 -6.40 -11.52
N ARG A 82 1.74 -7.32 -12.28
CA ARG A 82 3.17 -7.43 -12.55
C ARG A 82 3.47 -6.85 -13.93
N LEU A 83 4.42 -5.90 -13.98
CA LEU A 83 4.76 -5.18 -15.21
C LEU A 83 6.01 -5.76 -15.85
N HIS A 84 5.96 -5.98 -17.15
CA HIS A 84 7.06 -6.53 -17.94
C HIS A 84 7.40 -5.60 -19.10
N ASP A 85 8.70 -5.31 -19.25
CA ASP A 85 9.32 -4.72 -20.43
C ASP A 85 10.03 -5.85 -21.18
N GLN A 86 9.36 -6.39 -22.21
CA GLN A 86 9.83 -7.59 -22.92
C GLN A 86 10.87 -7.26 -23.99
N ASN A 87 10.80 -6.05 -24.54
CA ASN A 87 11.67 -5.60 -25.61
C ASN A 87 12.85 -4.74 -25.12
N ASN A 88 12.88 -4.43 -23.80
CA ASN A 88 13.89 -3.62 -23.11
C ASN A 88 13.99 -2.19 -23.66
N ASP A 89 12.87 -1.61 -24.09
CA ASP A 89 12.84 -0.21 -24.53
C ASP A 89 12.58 0.76 -23.36
N GLY A 90 12.30 0.23 -22.15
CA GLY A 90 12.05 0.96 -20.90
C GLY A 90 10.61 1.40 -20.73
N GLU A 91 9.67 0.78 -21.45
CA GLU A 91 8.23 0.89 -21.25
C GLU A 91 7.63 -0.52 -21.05
N ALA A 92 6.59 -0.66 -20.27
CA ALA A 92 5.98 -1.95 -20.04
C ALA A 92 5.11 -2.37 -21.23
N ASP A 93 5.45 -3.52 -21.83
CA ASP A 93 4.70 -4.12 -22.95
C ASP A 93 3.58 -5.04 -22.48
N TRP A 94 3.76 -5.66 -21.33
CA TRP A 94 2.82 -6.64 -20.81
C TRP A 94 2.48 -6.40 -19.34
N TYR A 95 1.19 -6.29 -19.10
CA TYR A 95 0.56 -6.08 -17.79
C TYR A 95 -0.05 -7.42 -17.36
N GLU A 96 0.71 -8.19 -16.59
CA GLU A 96 0.25 -9.48 -16.08
C GLU A 96 -0.68 -9.29 -14.89
N CYS A 97 -1.90 -9.81 -14.99
CA CYS A 97 -2.79 -9.94 -13.83
C CYS A 97 -2.22 -10.99 -12.88
N PHE A 98 -1.48 -10.53 -11.86
CA PHE A 98 -0.82 -11.43 -10.92
C PHE A 98 -1.80 -11.99 -9.88
N ASN A 99 -2.73 -11.16 -9.40
CA ASN A 99 -3.86 -11.58 -8.57
C ASN A 99 -4.99 -10.56 -8.66
N ASN A 100 -6.22 -11.01 -8.87
CA ASN A 100 -7.43 -10.18 -8.94
C ASN A 100 -8.57 -10.70 -8.05
N ASP A 101 -8.25 -11.41 -6.98
CA ASP A 101 -9.25 -11.94 -6.05
C ASP A 101 -9.92 -10.85 -5.21
N VAL A 102 -9.33 -9.64 -5.15
CA VAL A 102 -9.84 -8.52 -4.36
C VAL A 102 -11.16 -8.01 -4.94
N LEU A 103 -12.23 -8.11 -4.15
CA LEU A 103 -13.54 -7.59 -4.53
C LEU A 103 -13.60 -6.07 -4.41
N ILE A 104 -14.22 -5.40 -5.38
CA ILE A 104 -14.40 -3.94 -5.40
C ILE A 104 -15.87 -3.58 -5.58
N THR A 105 -16.25 -2.38 -5.11
CA THR A 105 -17.54 -1.75 -5.40
C THR A 105 -17.33 -0.44 -6.18
N LYS A 106 -18.42 0.24 -6.49
CA LYS A 106 -18.37 1.59 -7.09
C LYS A 106 -17.99 2.70 -6.11
N ASN A 107 -17.84 2.39 -4.81
CA ASN A 107 -17.58 3.41 -3.80
C ASN A 107 -16.17 3.97 -3.97
N PHE A 108 -16.03 5.30 -4.01
CA PHE A 108 -14.76 5.98 -4.23
C PHE A 108 -13.74 5.79 -3.10
N HIS A 109 -14.21 5.53 -1.88
CA HIS A 109 -13.36 5.49 -0.68
C HIS A 109 -12.69 4.13 -0.42
N GLU A 110 -12.92 3.14 -1.25
CA GLU A 110 -12.29 1.82 -1.15
C GLU A 110 -10.82 1.82 -1.57
N PHE A 111 -10.03 2.71 -1.05
CA PHE A 111 -8.61 2.79 -1.39
C PHE A 111 -7.88 1.50 -1.05
N ALA A 112 -7.05 1.05 -1.97
CA ALA A 112 -6.14 -0.07 -1.80
C ALA A 112 -4.72 0.49 -1.55
N PHE A 113 -4.37 0.66 -0.28
CA PHE A 113 -3.12 1.28 0.10
C PHE A 113 -1.99 0.27 0.26
N SER A 114 -0.79 0.73 -0.08
CA SER A 114 0.47 0.04 0.16
C SER A 114 0.60 -1.30 -0.55
N LEU A 115 1.82 -1.71 -0.73
CA LEU A 115 2.22 -3.04 -1.12
C LEU A 115 3.52 -3.36 -0.41
N GLN A 116 3.54 -4.42 0.38
CA GLN A 116 4.73 -4.86 1.11
C GLN A 116 4.97 -6.34 0.86
N THR A 117 6.19 -6.80 1.16
CA THR A 117 6.53 -8.21 1.05
C THR A 117 7.17 -8.73 2.34
N ASP A 118 6.98 -10.01 2.63
CA ASP A 118 7.74 -10.69 3.66
C ASP A 118 9.00 -11.38 3.08
N LYS A 119 9.83 -11.94 3.95
CA LYS A 119 11.05 -12.67 3.56
C LYS A 119 10.78 -13.95 2.74
N LYS A 120 9.53 -14.42 2.69
CA LYS A 120 9.11 -15.59 1.92
C LYS A 120 8.60 -15.21 0.54
N GLY A 121 8.51 -13.91 0.25
CA GLY A 121 8.03 -13.35 -1.01
C GLY A 121 6.50 -13.21 -1.10
N ASN A 122 5.75 -13.40 -0.01
CA ASN A 122 4.31 -13.11 -0.01
C ASN A 122 4.09 -11.60 -0.02
N PHE A 123 3.03 -11.17 -0.68
CA PHE A 123 2.62 -9.77 -0.76
C PHE A 123 1.56 -9.46 0.30
N TYR A 124 1.61 -8.25 0.83
CA TYR A 124 0.68 -7.74 1.83
C TYR A 124 0.07 -6.44 1.36
N ILE A 125 -1.23 -6.32 1.51
CA ILE A 125 -2.04 -5.18 1.07
C ILE A 125 -3.06 -4.80 2.13
N THR A 126 -3.48 -3.54 2.11
CA THR A 126 -4.62 -3.06 2.91
C THR A 126 -5.69 -2.51 1.98
N LYS A 127 -6.95 -2.68 2.36
CA LYS A 127 -8.07 -2.10 1.64
C LYS A 127 -9.02 -1.39 2.60
N GLY A 128 -9.35 -0.15 2.27
CA GLY A 128 -10.30 0.65 3.02
C GLY A 128 -11.74 0.15 2.91
N ALA A 129 -12.56 0.64 3.83
CA ALA A 129 -13.99 0.42 3.80
C ALA A 129 -14.69 1.38 2.83
N PRO A 130 -15.88 1.04 2.32
CA PRO A 130 -16.64 1.88 1.41
C PRO A 130 -17.37 2.99 2.18
N VAL A 131 -16.64 3.98 2.65
CA VAL A 131 -17.16 5.10 3.45
C VAL A 131 -18.07 5.97 2.58
N LEU A 132 -19.22 6.35 3.13
CA LEU A 132 -20.17 7.25 2.47
C LEU A 132 -19.64 8.69 2.36
N GLY A 133 -20.21 9.46 1.44
CA GLY A 133 -19.92 10.89 1.30
C GLY A 133 -20.11 11.62 2.62
N GLY A 134 -19.20 12.55 2.93
CA GLY A 134 -19.16 13.23 4.24
C GLY A 134 -18.39 12.46 5.33
N GLY A 135 -17.84 11.29 5.01
CA GLY A 135 -16.90 10.57 5.88
C GLY A 135 -17.53 9.77 7.02
N ARG A 136 -18.87 9.62 7.06
CA ARG A 136 -19.59 8.90 8.10
C ARG A 136 -20.46 7.79 7.53
N GLY A 137 -20.49 6.67 8.25
CA GLY A 137 -21.22 5.47 7.81
C GLY A 137 -20.55 4.79 6.63
N PHE A 138 -21.13 3.67 6.19
CA PHE A 138 -20.58 2.81 5.15
C PHE A 138 -21.67 2.39 4.17
N ASP A 139 -21.29 2.25 2.90
CA ASP A 139 -22.06 1.55 1.88
C ASP A 139 -21.97 0.03 2.13
N LYS A 140 -22.57 -0.77 1.26
CA LYS A 140 -22.54 -2.24 1.36
C LYS A 140 -21.08 -2.73 1.49
N ILE A 141 -20.78 -3.40 2.59
CA ILE A 141 -19.48 -4.01 2.86
C ILE A 141 -19.34 -5.33 2.11
N LEU A 142 -18.28 -5.48 1.34
CA LEU A 142 -17.84 -6.75 0.72
C LEU A 142 -16.77 -7.43 1.59
N PRO A 143 -16.54 -8.75 1.40
CA PRO A 143 -15.57 -9.52 2.20
C PRO A 143 -14.16 -8.92 2.31
N HIS A 144 -13.71 -8.16 1.32
CA HIS A 144 -12.36 -7.58 1.28
C HIS A 144 -12.31 -6.10 1.69
N ASN A 145 -13.44 -5.49 2.04
CA ASN A 145 -13.46 -4.12 2.54
C ASN A 145 -13.00 -4.05 4.00
N GLY A 146 -12.26 -3.03 4.35
CA GLY A 146 -11.79 -2.81 5.72
C GLY A 146 -10.86 -3.92 6.24
N THR A 147 -9.91 -4.38 5.41
CA THR A 147 -9.09 -5.56 5.70
C THR A 147 -7.60 -5.34 5.48
N VAL A 148 -6.80 -6.17 6.17
CA VAL A 148 -5.41 -6.47 5.81
C VAL A 148 -5.37 -7.85 5.19
N MET A 149 -4.75 -7.99 4.04
CA MET A 149 -4.71 -9.22 3.28
C MET A 149 -3.29 -9.62 2.91
N ARG A 150 -3.10 -10.91 2.69
CA ARG A 150 -1.87 -11.51 2.17
C ARG A 150 -2.15 -12.24 0.87
N ILE A 151 -1.35 -11.98 -0.15
CA ILE A 151 -1.33 -12.73 -1.41
C ILE A 151 -0.08 -13.61 -1.42
N SER A 152 -0.24 -14.89 -1.77
CA SER A 152 0.90 -15.81 -1.86
C SER A 152 1.91 -15.36 -2.91
N LYS A 153 3.18 -15.74 -2.74
CA LYS A 153 4.28 -15.37 -3.64
C LYS A 153 4.08 -15.75 -5.12
N ASP A 154 3.21 -16.70 -5.37
CA ASP A 154 2.83 -17.15 -6.73
C ASP A 154 1.53 -16.51 -7.24
N GLY A 155 0.94 -15.59 -6.48
CA GLY A 155 -0.29 -14.88 -6.84
C GLY A 155 -1.58 -15.69 -6.72
N LYS A 156 -1.54 -16.97 -6.34
CA LYS A 156 -2.70 -17.88 -6.47
C LYS A 156 -3.66 -17.88 -5.30
N ASN A 157 -3.25 -17.36 -4.14
CA ASN A 157 -4.07 -17.40 -2.94
C ASN A 157 -4.10 -16.05 -2.26
N LEU A 158 -5.29 -15.58 -1.95
CA LEU A 158 -5.53 -14.39 -1.14
C LEU A 158 -6.11 -14.83 0.21
N GLU A 159 -5.55 -14.32 1.31
CA GLU A 159 -5.99 -14.59 2.68
C GLU A 159 -6.24 -13.30 3.43
N VAL A 160 -7.41 -13.16 4.06
CA VAL A 160 -7.70 -12.05 4.98
C VAL A 160 -7.06 -12.35 6.34
N LEU A 161 -6.18 -11.46 6.79
CA LEU A 161 -5.46 -11.57 8.06
C LEU A 161 -6.15 -10.82 9.19
N ALA A 162 -6.71 -9.65 8.86
CA ALA A 162 -7.41 -8.80 9.81
C ALA A 162 -8.57 -8.07 9.14
N THR A 163 -9.59 -7.76 9.94
CA THR A 163 -10.79 -7.01 9.56
C THR A 163 -11.01 -5.83 10.50
N GLY A 164 -11.94 -4.95 10.19
CA GLY A 164 -12.31 -3.85 11.08
C GLY A 164 -11.42 -2.62 10.95
N ILE A 165 -11.04 -2.27 9.73
CA ILE A 165 -10.34 -1.04 9.38
C ILE A 165 -11.26 -0.15 8.55
N ARG A 166 -11.32 1.14 8.87
CA ARG A 166 -12.08 2.12 8.09
C ARG A 166 -11.27 2.64 6.90
N ALA A 167 -10.12 3.23 7.18
CA ALA A 167 -9.25 3.87 6.19
C ALA A 167 -7.78 3.66 6.58
N PRO A 168 -7.17 2.54 6.16
CA PRO A 168 -5.79 2.25 6.52
C PRO A 168 -4.83 3.30 5.92
N GLY A 169 -3.94 3.83 6.75
CA GLY A 169 -2.87 4.73 6.35
C GLY A 169 -1.52 4.01 6.37
N GLY A 170 -1.16 3.37 5.27
CA GLY A 170 0.08 2.62 5.16
C GLY A 170 0.07 1.24 5.80
N LEU A 171 1.10 0.47 5.47
CA LEU A 171 1.32 -0.90 5.91
C LEU A 171 2.82 -1.14 6.10
N GLY A 172 3.20 -1.75 7.21
CA GLY A 172 4.55 -2.24 7.44
C GLY A 172 4.54 -3.74 7.68
N VAL A 173 5.53 -4.43 7.13
CA VAL A 173 5.78 -5.87 7.40
C VAL A 173 7.14 -6.01 8.05
N GLY A 174 7.16 -6.50 9.27
CA GLY A 174 8.36 -6.66 10.07
C GLY A 174 9.15 -7.93 9.73
N PRO A 175 10.39 -8.02 10.24
CA PRO A 175 11.32 -9.08 9.89
C PRO A 175 10.89 -10.49 10.32
N ASN A 176 9.98 -10.61 11.29
CA ASN A 176 9.47 -11.89 11.81
C ASN A 176 7.97 -12.10 11.49
N GLY A 177 7.41 -11.31 10.55
CA GLY A 177 6.00 -11.39 10.17
C GLY A 177 5.08 -10.54 11.03
N GLU A 178 5.63 -9.56 11.72
CA GLU A 178 4.86 -8.49 12.37
C GLU A 178 4.18 -7.63 11.30
N ILE A 179 2.98 -7.17 11.57
CA ILE A 179 2.22 -6.30 10.68
C ILE A 179 1.84 -5.04 11.45
N THR A 180 2.11 -3.89 10.84
CA THR A 180 1.62 -2.60 11.32
C THR A 180 0.76 -1.96 10.24
N THR A 181 -0.29 -1.25 10.66
CA THR A 181 -1.09 -0.41 9.77
C THR A 181 -1.65 0.77 10.53
N GLY A 182 -1.56 1.95 9.94
CA GLY A 182 -2.25 3.13 10.46
C GLY A 182 -3.75 3.01 10.25
N GLU A 183 -4.51 3.69 11.07
CA GLU A 183 -5.95 3.82 10.94
C GLU A 183 -6.33 5.29 11.08
N ASN A 184 -7.17 5.78 10.18
CA ASN A 184 -7.64 7.16 10.23
C ASN A 184 -8.88 7.30 11.13
N GLU A 185 -9.00 8.42 11.84
CA GLU A 185 -10.21 8.73 12.61
C GLU A 185 -11.45 8.80 11.71
N GLY A 186 -12.60 8.61 12.28
CA GLY A 186 -13.89 8.65 11.58
C GLY A 186 -15.01 8.04 12.38
N THR A 187 -15.99 7.44 11.72
CA THR A 187 -17.12 6.77 12.36
C THR A 187 -16.61 5.71 13.34
N TRP A 188 -17.02 5.82 14.61
CA TRP A 188 -16.63 4.93 15.72
C TRP A 188 -15.12 4.89 16.02
N GLN A 189 -14.34 5.73 15.36
CA GLN A 189 -12.91 5.85 15.53
C GLN A 189 -12.56 7.30 15.88
N PRO A 190 -12.48 7.66 17.19
CA PRO A 190 -12.38 9.07 17.61
C PRO A 190 -11.01 9.70 17.37
N CYS A 191 -9.98 8.91 17.11
CA CYS A 191 -8.63 9.37 16.80
C CYS A 191 -7.90 8.34 15.94
N CYS A 192 -6.84 8.76 15.28
CA CYS A 192 -5.95 7.85 14.54
C CYS A 192 -5.26 6.87 15.50
N LYS A 193 -4.90 5.70 15.00
CA LYS A 193 -4.20 4.67 15.76
C LYS A 193 -3.19 3.93 14.90
N LEU A 194 -2.20 3.34 15.55
CA LEU A 194 -1.29 2.38 14.96
C LEU A 194 -1.66 0.99 15.44
N ASN A 195 -2.12 0.16 14.52
CA ASN A 195 -2.33 -1.26 14.79
C ASN A 195 -1.01 -2.02 14.67
N TYR A 196 -0.83 -3.04 15.50
CA TYR A 196 0.28 -3.98 15.45
C TYR A 196 -0.24 -5.36 15.77
N PHE A 197 0.06 -6.34 14.92
CA PHE A 197 -0.33 -7.73 15.18
C PHE A 197 0.59 -8.72 14.46
N THR A 198 0.48 -9.99 14.84
CA THR A 198 1.08 -11.13 14.16
C THR A 198 0.01 -12.18 13.87
N GLY A 199 0.25 -13.01 12.85
CA GLY A 199 -0.68 -14.06 12.47
C GLY A 199 -1.93 -13.55 11.77
N LYS A 200 -3.05 -14.23 11.97
CA LYS A 200 -4.33 -13.97 11.30
C LYS A 200 -5.51 -13.94 12.26
N ASN A 201 -6.70 -13.75 11.71
CA ASN A 201 -7.97 -13.71 12.44
C ASN A 201 -8.05 -12.59 13.48
N LYS A 202 -7.61 -11.38 13.11
CA LYS A 202 -7.64 -10.21 13.98
C LYS A 202 -8.82 -9.32 13.64
N PHE A 203 -9.45 -8.73 14.68
CA PHE A 203 -10.45 -7.68 14.55
C PHE A 203 -9.88 -6.38 15.12
N LEU A 204 -9.79 -5.35 14.28
CA LEU A 204 -9.09 -4.10 14.61
C LEU A 204 -10.02 -2.98 15.09
N GLY A 205 -11.31 -3.27 15.33
CA GLY A 205 -12.18 -2.48 16.16
C GLY A 205 -13.22 -1.61 15.45
N VAL A 206 -13.17 -1.46 14.11
CA VAL A 206 -14.22 -0.71 13.40
C VAL A 206 -15.30 -1.68 12.93
N GLU A 207 -16.37 -1.83 13.74
CA GLU A 207 -17.40 -2.85 13.54
C GLU A 207 -18.12 -2.72 12.20
N ASP A 208 -18.62 -1.54 11.89
CA ASP A 208 -19.38 -1.30 10.66
C ASP A 208 -18.53 -1.37 9.38
N ALA A 209 -17.21 -1.44 9.50
CA ALA A 209 -16.27 -1.60 8.40
C ALA A 209 -15.73 -3.02 8.28
N ALA A 210 -16.29 -3.99 9.03
CA ALA A 210 -15.73 -5.32 9.14
C ALA A 210 -16.70 -6.39 8.67
N HIS A 211 -16.12 -7.46 8.17
CA HIS A 211 -16.75 -8.78 8.17
C HIS A 211 -16.23 -9.52 9.40
N HIS A 212 -17.05 -9.62 10.43
CA HIS A 212 -16.69 -10.37 11.61
C HIS A 212 -16.58 -11.85 11.26
N LEU A 213 -15.37 -12.36 11.33
CA LEU A 213 -15.20 -13.79 11.39
C LEU A 213 -15.68 -14.26 12.76
N LYS A 214 -16.42 -15.38 12.79
CA LYS A 214 -16.99 -15.92 14.03
C LYS A 214 -15.89 -16.10 15.09
N GLY A 215 -16.13 -15.59 16.30
CA GLY A 215 -15.20 -15.74 17.42
C GLY A 215 -14.02 -14.76 17.43
N GLN A 216 -13.98 -13.76 16.55
CA GLN A 216 -13.00 -12.68 16.66
C GLN A 216 -13.23 -11.87 17.93
N LYS A 217 -12.12 -11.51 18.58
CA LYS A 217 -12.09 -10.55 19.69
C LYS A 217 -11.37 -9.29 19.24
N LEU A 218 -11.74 -8.15 19.82
CA LEU A 218 -11.04 -6.90 19.62
C LEU A 218 -9.55 -7.10 19.89
N HIS A 219 -8.73 -6.69 18.94
CA HIS A 219 -7.29 -6.64 19.04
C HIS A 219 -6.89 -5.18 19.28
N GLU A 220 -6.40 -4.88 20.48
CA GLU A 220 -6.00 -3.54 20.85
C GLU A 220 -4.85 -3.01 19.97
N PRO A 221 -4.89 -1.72 19.57
CA PRO A 221 -3.81 -1.12 18.81
C PRO A 221 -2.54 -0.96 19.67
N LEU A 222 -1.40 -0.77 19.02
CA LEU A 222 -0.16 -0.45 19.70
C LEU A 222 -0.25 0.90 20.43
N CYS A 223 -0.88 1.90 19.80
CA CYS A 223 -1.14 3.20 20.40
C CYS A 223 -2.24 3.96 19.66
N TYR A 224 -2.81 4.93 20.35
CA TYR A 224 -3.69 5.96 19.79
C TYR A 224 -2.93 7.28 19.67
N PHE A 225 -3.18 8.02 18.59
CA PHE A 225 -2.63 9.35 18.38
C PHE A 225 -3.67 10.42 18.69
N PRO A 226 -3.35 11.40 19.56
CA PRO A 226 -4.25 12.53 19.79
C PRO A 226 -4.56 13.28 18.50
N MET A 227 -5.80 13.69 18.28
CA MET A 227 -6.29 14.35 17.05
C MET A 227 -5.47 15.57 16.61
N ARG A 228 -4.77 16.23 17.55
CA ARG A 228 -3.90 17.39 17.22
C ARG A 228 -2.50 17.01 16.77
N ILE A 229 -2.14 15.73 16.91
CA ILE A 229 -0.80 15.22 16.57
C ILE A 229 -0.83 14.50 15.23
N ASP A 230 -1.87 13.71 14.98
CA ASP A 230 -2.02 12.97 13.73
C ASP A 230 -3.48 12.96 13.28
N ASN A 231 -3.72 13.30 12.02
CA ASN A 231 -5.03 13.28 11.39
C ASN A 231 -5.16 12.14 10.37
N SER A 232 -4.03 11.61 9.87
CA SER A 232 -4.03 10.57 8.85
C SER A 232 -2.63 9.98 8.73
N GLY A 233 -2.35 8.95 9.50
CA GLY A 233 -1.05 8.27 9.50
C GLY A 233 -0.65 7.81 8.09
N GLY A 234 0.64 7.92 7.76
CA GLY A 234 1.21 7.53 6.48
C GLY A 234 1.83 6.12 6.49
N GLY A 235 2.73 5.87 5.53
CA GLY A 235 3.46 4.63 5.42
C GLY A 235 4.33 4.33 6.64
N GLN A 236 4.54 3.03 6.93
CA GLN A 236 5.40 2.58 8.01
C GLN A 236 6.61 1.86 7.44
N VAL A 237 7.74 2.03 8.10
CA VAL A 237 8.98 1.33 7.77
C VAL A 237 9.62 0.78 9.05
N TRP A 238 10.11 -0.44 8.97
CA TRP A 238 10.87 -1.06 10.04
C TRP A 238 12.32 -0.62 9.96
N ALA A 239 12.83 -0.02 11.05
CA ALA A 239 14.21 0.43 11.10
C ALA A 239 15.17 -0.76 10.96
N PRO A 240 16.12 -0.75 10.02
CA PRO A 240 17.09 -1.83 9.89
C PRO A 240 18.02 -1.86 11.10
N LYS A 241 18.57 -3.05 11.41
CA LYS A 241 19.48 -3.26 12.57
C LYS A 241 20.65 -2.27 12.63
N ASN A 242 21.14 -1.84 11.47
CA ASN A 242 22.27 -0.92 11.34
C ASN A 242 21.81 0.50 10.95
N SER A 243 20.61 0.89 11.33
CA SER A 243 20.08 2.22 11.03
C SER A 243 20.97 3.30 11.64
N LYS A 244 21.39 4.25 10.78
CA LYS A 244 22.13 5.45 11.20
C LYS A 244 21.22 6.55 11.75
N TRP A 245 19.91 6.29 11.86
CA TRP A 245 18.91 7.26 12.33
C TRP A 245 18.83 7.38 13.86
N GLY A 246 19.75 6.75 14.58
CA GLY A 246 19.74 6.74 16.04
C GLY A 246 18.66 5.87 16.68
N LEU A 247 17.86 5.17 15.87
CA LEU A 247 16.86 4.22 16.34
C LEU A 247 17.53 2.87 16.64
N LYS A 248 17.24 2.31 17.80
CA LYS A 248 17.64 0.94 18.10
C LYS A 248 16.61 0.02 17.45
N SER A 249 17.08 -0.92 16.62
CA SER A 249 16.23 -2.04 16.21
C SER A 249 16.12 -3.01 17.39
N ASN A 250 14.92 -3.32 17.77
CA ASN A 250 14.68 -4.44 18.71
C ASN A 250 14.74 -5.75 18.00
#